data_fece0de6ab982a8fab7be79f20ce4692
#
_entry.id   fece0de6ab982a8fab7be79f20ce4692
#
_cell.length_a   1.000
_cell.length_b   1.000
_cell.length_c   1.000
_cell.angle_alpha   90.00
_cell.angle_beta   90.00
_cell.angle_gamma   90.00
#
_symmetry.space_group_name_H-M   'P 1'
#
loop_
_entity.id
_entity.type
_entity.pdbx_description
1 polymer ?
#
loop_
_entity_poly.entity_id
_entity_poly.type
_entity_poly.pdbx_seq_one_letter_code
_entity_poly.pdbx_strand_id
1 'polypeptide(L)'
;MRIKLLLPLFALALALTLAACSNKGDQKPRPNIVFIMSDDHAYQAISAYSDHLTQTPNIDRIANEGMLFSNACVTNSICAPSRATILTGKHCHLHGKIDNRFPFDTTQVTFPQLFQAAGYQTAMFGKLHFGNNPKGIDEFKILPGQGAYYNPDFNTNDGKIRIEGYTTDVITDLTMDWMKNRRDPDVPFLLFFLHKAPHREWLPAERHYKEFTKKTFPEPPTLFDDYEGRGSAAREAEMNILLHQNWAGDSKLRPEVLDELGITPASNWDKRAMQNKYNRFTEEQLAAWNAVYDPIIEDFKQRYPTMTEKEQMSWKYQRYMQDYLGSIAAVDDGVGVLLDYLDEAGLSENTIVVYTSDQGFYLGEHGWFDKRFIYDESFKTPLLVKWPGTVKAGSKNDQMVQNMDFAQTFLDIAGIEAPSDMQGESIVPLLKGDIKGWDRDAVYYHYYEYPAVHMVKRHYGIVTREYKLAHFYYDVDEWELYDRKNDPMEMQNEYNNPEYAKVVAELKQKLDDLRVKYGDSAELDQKYIDLYNKK
;
A
#
# COMPACT_ATOMS: atom_id res chain seq x y z
N MET A 1 39.92 -41.55 65.58
CA MET A 1 38.86 -42.36 65.00
C MET A 1 37.67 -41.43 64.56
N ARG A 2 37.21 -41.54 63.33
CA ARG A 2 36.16 -40.79 62.63
C ARG A 2 36.56 -39.50 61.91
N ILE A 3 37.21 -39.67 60.77
CA ILE A 3 37.20 -38.73 59.63
C ILE A 3 37.00 -39.64 58.40
N LYS A 4 35.77 -39.89 58.00
CA LYS A 4 35.36 -40.49 56.71
C LYS A 4 33.85 -40.35 56.60
N LEU A 5 33.33 -39.19 56.13
CA LEU A 5 31.96 -39.12 55.53
C LEU A 5 31.58 -37.71 55.01
N LEU A 6 32.47 -36.97 54.36
CA LEU A 6 32.10 -35.66 53.79
C LEU A 6 32.48 -35.44 52.30
N LEU A 7 33.06 -36.47 51.65
CA LEU A 7 33.49 -36.33 50.24
C LEU A 7 32.42 -36.67 49.15
N PRO A 8 31.33 -37.40 49.37
CA PRO A 8 30.40 -37.66 48.26
C PRO A 8 29.30 -36.57 48.06
N LEU A 9 29.05 -35.69 49.03
CA LEU A 9 28.02 -34.66 48.88
C LEU A 9 28.45 -33.45 48.04
N PHE A 10 29.74 -33.13 47.98
CA PHE A 10 30.26 -32.03 47.17
C PHE A 10 30.37 -32.37 45.69
N ALA A 11 30.60 -33.61 45.33
CA ALA A 11 30.63 -34.06 43.93
C ALA A 11 29.25 -34.13 43.30
N LEU A 12 28.18 -34.38 44.09
CA LEU A 12 26.80 -34.43 43.58
C LEU A 12 26.21 -33.02 43.37
N ALA A 13 26.62 -32.04 44.19
CA ALA A 13 26.20 -30.63 44.03
C ALA A 13 26.87 -29.97 42.82
N LEU A 14 28.14 -30.34 42.48
CA LEU A 14 28.83 -29.81 41.32
C LEU A 14 28.35 -30.43 39.99
N ALA A 15 27.86 -31.68 40.01
CA ALA A 15 27.26 -32.34 38.85
C ALA A 15 25.86 -31.80 38.52
N LEU A 16 25.08 -31.31 39.52
CA LEU A 16 23.76 -30.71 39.35
C LEU A 16 23.84 -29.25 38.84
N THR A 17 24.92 -28.54 39.13
CA THR A 17 25.13 -27.18 38.59
C THR A 17 25.66 -27.18 37.14
N LEU A 18 26.33 -28.26 36.69
CA LEU A 18 26.75 -28.41 35.29
C LEU A 18 25.64 -28.97 34.37
N ALA A 19 24.62 -29.62 34.92
CA ALA A 19 23.46 -30.08 34.16
C ALA A 19 22.43 -29.01 33.88
N ALA A 20 22.46 -27.85 34.60
CA ALA A 20 21.56 -26.73 34.36
C ALA A 20 22.02 -25.77 33.23
N CYS A 21 23.21 -25.97 32.66
CA CYS A 21 23.76 -25.15 31.57
C CYS A 21 23.74 -25.80 30.18
N SER A 22 23.09 -26.95 30.00
CA SER A 22 23.13 -27.66 28.71
C SER A 22 21.76 -28.06 28.18
N ASN A 23 20.82 -27.09 28.14
CA ASN A 23 19.63 -27.21 27.30
C ASN A 23 19.17 -25.84 26.81
N LYS A 24 20.07 -25.00 26.29
CA LYS A 24 19.72 -24.14 25.19
C LYS A 24 19.75 -25.03 23.95
N GLY A 25 18.65 -25.75 23.71
CA GLY A 25 18.45 -26.36 22.39
C GLY A 25 18.68 -25.28 21.33
N ASP A 26 19.16 -25.66 20.16
CA ASP A 26 19.31 -24.82 18.95
C ASP A 26 17.95 -24.20 18.54
N GLN A 27 17.39 -23.33 19.36
CA GLN A 27 16.30 -22.48 18.90
C GLN A 27 16.94 -21.48 17.94
N LYS A 28 16.61 -21.63 16.65
CA LYS A 28 16.96 -20.61 15.66
C LYS A 28 16.63 -19.24 16.23
N PRO A 29 17.50 -18.26 16.07
CA PRO A 29 17.20 -16.90 16.52
C PRO A 29 15.88 -16.43 15.89
N ARG A 30 15.05 -15.76 16.67
CA ARG A 30 13.80 -15.17 16.15
C ARG A 30 14.14 -14.26 14.97
N PRO A 31 13.43 -14.38 13.83
CA PRO A 31 13.77 -13.59 12.64
C PRO A 31 13.48 -12.10 12.84
N ASN A 32 14.28 -11.26 12.21
CA ASN A 32 13.95 -9.87 11.99
C ASN A 32 12.89 -9.76 10.89
N ILE A 33 12.08 -8.71 10.95
CA ILE A 33 11.07 -8.43 9.93
C ILE A 33 11.25 -6.99 9.44
N VAL A 34 11.38 -6.84 8.13
CA VAL A 34 11.34 -5.55 7.43
C VAL A 34 10.07 -5.52 6.59
N PHE A 35 9.17 -4.61 6.94
CA PHE A 35 7.93 -4.37 6.21
C PHE A 35 8.06 -3.07 5.42
N ILE A 36 8.21 -3.19 4.11
CA ILE A 36 8.31 -2.07 3.17
C ILE A 36 6.96 -1.87 2.52
N MET A 37 6.41 -0.65 2.62
CA MET A 37 5.14 -0.34 1.98
C MET A 37 5.20 1.04 1.32
N SER A 38 4.81 1.08 0.05
CA SER A 38 4.60 2.32 -0.69
C SER A 38 3.12 2.72 -0.69
N ASP A 39 2.85 3.99 -0.94
CA ASP A 39 1.52 4.56 -0.96
C ASP A 39 1.07 4.73 -2.40
N ASP A 40 -0.01 4.05 -2.80
CA ASP A 40 -0.53 4.07 -4.18
C ASP A 40 0.41 3.42 -5.22
N HIS A 41 1.21 2.41 -4.87
CA HIS A 41 2.09 1.75 -5.83
C HIS A 41 1.34 0.63 -6.56
N ALA A 42 0.91 0.92 -7.79
CA ALA A 42 0.26 -0.04 -8.67
C ALA A 42 1.19 -1.21 -8.99
N TYR A 43 0.69 -2.44 -8.90
CA TYR A 43 1.50 -3.64 -9.19
C TYR A 43 2.06 -3.64 -10.63
N GLN A 44 1.34 -3.02 -11.59
CA GLN A 44 1.77 -2.88 -12.99
C GLN A 44 3.05 -2.05 -13.14
N ALA A 45 3.38 -1.21 -12.15
CA ALA A 45 4.57 -0.37 -12.12
C ALA A 45 5.74 -0.98 -11.34
N ILE A 46 5.74 -2.30 -11.15
CA ILE A 46 6.86 -3.08 -10.60
C ILE A 46 7.30 -4.09 -11.65
N SER A 47 8.57 -4.07 -12.06
CA SER A 47 9.04 -4.87 -13.18
C SER A 47 8.97 -6.38 -12.95
N ALA A 48 8.97 -6.87 -11.72
CA ALA A 48 8.71 -8.28 -11.40
C ALA A 48 7.28 -8.75 -11.79
N TYR A 49 6.30 -7.85 -11.86
CA TYR A 49 4.93 -8.12 -12.33
C TYR A 49 4.76 -7.82 -13.80
N SER A 50 5.34 -6.71 -14.29
CA SER A 50 5.23 -6.24 -15.68
C SER A 50 6.38 -5.28 -16.01
N ASP A 51 7.10 -5.55 -17.08
CA ASP A 51 8.26 -4.77 -17.53
C ASP A 51 7.91 -3.66 -18.56
N HIS A 52 6.61 -3.43 -18.80
CA HIS A 52 6.15 -2.51 -19.86
C HIS A 52 6.29 -1.03 -19.51
N LEU A 53 6.21 -0.67 -18.22
CA LEU A 53 6.15 0.73 -17.78
C LEU A 53 7.48 1.23 -17.25
N THR A 54 8.14 0.47 -16.38
CA THR A 54 9.37 0.90 -15.73
C THR A 54 10.21 -0.30 -15.28
N GLN A 55 11.42 -0.03 -14.80
CA GLN A 55 12.28 -1.02 -14.17
C GLN A 55 12.43 -0.68 -12.68
N THR A 56 12.30 -1.70 -11.83
CA THR A 56 12.44 -1.60 -10.36
C THR A 56 13.42 -2.67 -9.88
N PRO A 57 14.70 -2.59 -10.30
CA PRO A 57 15.65 -3.69 -10.13
C PRO A 57 15.90 -4.06 -8.67
N ASN A 58 15.77 -3.12 -7.73
CA ASN A 58 15.98 -3.39 -6.31
C ASN A 58 14.74 -4.03 -5.65
N ILE A 59 13.54 -3.57 -5.99
CA ILE A 59 12.29 -4.23 -5.56
C ILE A 59 12.23 -5.65 -6.13
N ASP A 60 12.67 -5.84 -7.38
CA ASP A 60 12.72 -7.15 -8.05
C ASP A 60 13.65 -8.14 -7.35
N ARG A 61 14.70 -7.70 -6.63
CA ARG A 61 15.53 -8.58 -5.79
C ARG A 61 14.69 -9.34 -4.77
N ILE A 62 13.68 -8.68 -4.17
CA ILE A 62 12.79 -9.32 -3.18
C ILE A 62 11.99 -10.45 -3.85
N ALA A 63 11.49 -10.25 -5.07
CA ALA A 63 10.81 -11.28 -5.85
C ALA A 63 11.74 -12.41 -6.30
N ASN A 64 12.93 -12.06 -6.82
CA ASN A 64 13.90 -13.00 -7.36
C ASN A 64 14.52 -13.89 -6.28
N GLU A 65 14.71 -13.35 -5.08
CA GLU A 65 15.24 -14.08 -3.92
C GLU A 65 14.13 -14.63 -3.01
N GLY A 66 12.86 -14.37 -3.35
CA GLY A 66 11.68 -14.72 -2.58
C GLY A 66 10.52 -15.25 -3.42
N MET A 67 9.31 -14.84 -3.04
CA MET A 67 8.04 -15.23 -3.67
C MET A 67 7.25 -13.99 -4.08
N LEU A 68 6.69 -14.04 -5.31
CA LEU A 68 5.73 -13.08 -5.82
C LEU A 68 4.31 -13.66 -5.72
N PHE A 69 3.38 -12.91 -5.10
CA PHE A 69 1.96 -13.23 -5.10
C PHE A 69 1.24 -12.46 -6.21
N SER A 70 0.59 -13.17 -7.13
CA SER A 70 -0.11 -12.55 -8.27
C SER A 70 -1.57 -12.19 -7.97
N ASN A 71 -2.13 -12.66 -6.85
CA ASN A 71 -3.51 -12.42 -6.42
C ASN A 71 -3.59 -11.88 -4.99
N ALA A 72 -2.66 -11.02 -4.60
CA ALA A 72 -2.79 -10.27 -3.36
C ALA A 72 -3.72 -9.07 -3.58
N CYS A 73 -4.59 -8.78 -2.61
CA CYS A 73 -5.60 -7.73 -2.72
C CYS A 73 -5.91 -7.08 -1.37
N VAL A 74 -6.69 -6.01 -1.40
CA VAL A 74 -7.06 -5.26 -0.21
C VAL A 74 -8.54 -5.43 0.15
N THR A 75 -8.87 -5.18 1.41
CA THR A 75 -10.27 -5.19 1.89
C THR A 75 -10.99 -3.88 1.61
N ASN A 76 -10.23 -2.79 1.38
CA ASN A 76 -10.71 -1.45 1.07
C ASN A 76 -9.57 -0.67 0.41
N SER A 77 -9.81 -0.05 -0.75
CA SER A 77 -8.80 0.65 -1.53
C SER A 77 -8.66 2.12 -1.14
N ILE A 78 -8.44 2.39 0.15
CA ILE A 78 -8.09 3.72 0.68
C ILE A 78 -6.96 3.57 1.70
N CYS A 79 -6.00 4.51 1.69
CA CYS A 79 -4.77 4.45 2.48
C CYS A 79 -4.99 4.11 3.97
N ALA A 80 -5.66 5.00 4.74
CA ALA A 80 -5.77 4.79 6.18
C ALA A 80 -6.62 3.56 6.55
N PRO A 81 -7.76 3.26 5.91
CA PRO A 81 -8.49 2.01 6.07
C PRO A 81 -7.64 0.77 5.82
N SER A 82 -6.94 0.71 4.67
CA SER A 82 -6.07 -0.42 4.34
C SER A 82 -4.93 -0.59 5.35
N ARG A 83 -4.25 0.50 5.73
CA ARG A 83 -3.18 0.48 6.74
C ARG A 83 -3.68 0.01 8.10
N ALA A 84 -4.90 0.40 8.50
CA ALA A 84 -5.52 -0.09 9.72
C ALA A 84 -5.85 -1.59 9.64
N THR A 85 -6.34 -2.07 8.49
CA THR A 85 -6.54 -3.50 8.23
C THR A 85 -5.23 -4.28 8.36
N ILE A 86 -4.14 -3.81 7.74
CA ILE A 86 -2.80 -4.43 7.84
C ILE A 86 -2.36 -4.55 9.30
N LEU A 87 -2.51 -3.49 10.09
CA LEU A 87 -2.02 -3.49 11.47
C LEU A 87 -2.91 -4.28 12.44
N THR A 88 -4.21 -4.37 12.18
CA THR A 88 -5.18 -5.02 13.09
C THR A 88 -5.59 -6.42 12.67
N GLY A 89 -5.36 -6.82 11.40
CA GLY A 89 -5.88 -8.07 10.85
C GLY A 89 -7.41 -8.13 10.77
N LYS A 90 -8.10 -6.97 10.69
CA LYS A 90 -9.56 -6.87 10.71
C LYS A 90 -10.08 -6.04 9.55
N HIS A 91 -11.32 -6.28 9.15
CA HIS A 91 -12.06 -5.41 8.21
C HIS A 91 -12.39 -4.04 8.82
N CYS A 92 -12.61 -3.05 7.93
CA CYS A 92 -12.85 -1.65 8.29
C CYS A 92 -14.03 -1.44 9.26
N HIS A 93 -15.11 -2.18 9.12
CA HIS A 93 -16.28 -2.09 9.99
C HIS A 93 -16.02 -2.55 11.43
N LEU A 94 -14.99 -3.38 11.68
CA LEU A 94 -14.59 -3.81 13.03
C LEU A 94 -13.54 -2.89 13.66
N HIS A 95 -12.52 -2.45 12.91
CA HIS A 95 -11.55 -1.52 13.49
C HIS A 95 -11.98 -0.05 13.41
N GLY A 96 -13.11 0.26 12.75
CA GLY A 96 -13.74 1.59 12.72
C GLY A 96 -13.09 2.63 11.81
N LYS A 97 -11.95 2.34 11.21
CA LYS A 97 -11.26 3.24 10.27
C LYS A 97 -11.80 3.00 8.85
N ILE A 98 -12.90 3.64 8.52
CA ILE A 98 -13.63 3.44 7.25
C ILE A 98 -13.24 4.44 6.16
N ASP A 99 -12.54 5.52 6.51
CA ASP A 99 -12.11 6.59 5.60
C ASP A 99 -10.82 7.30 6.10
N ASN A 100 -10.36 8.29 5.33
CA ASN A 100 -9.17 9.07 5.70
C ASN A 100 -9.44 10.20 6.71
N ARG A 101 -10.70 10.53 7.04
CA ARG A 101 -11.08 11.73 7.81
C ARG A 101 -10.97 11.55 9.31
N PHE A 102 -11.42 10.40 9.83
CA PHE A 102 -11.45 10.16 11.26
C PHE A 102 -10.11 9.59 11.75
N PRO A 103 -9.65 9.95 12.96
CA PRO A 103 -8.49 9.32 13.56
C PRO A 103 -8.71 7.81 13.75
N PHE A 104 -7.61 7.04 13.75
CA PHE A 104 -7.66 5.63 14.09
C PHE A 104 -8.01 5.44 15.57
N ASP A 105 -8.88 4.48 15.87
CA ASP A 105 -9.21 4.12 17.26
C ASP A 105 -8.01 3.43 17.94
N THR A 106 -7.36 4.15 18.83
CA THR A 106 -6.17 3.66 19.55
C THR A 106 -6.45 2.62 20.61
N THR A 107 -7.71 2.21 20.84
CA THR A 107 -8.05 1.06 21.69
C THR A 107 -7.92 -0.26 20.96
N GLN A 108 -7.88 -0.24 19.62
CA GLN A 108 -7.62 -1.43 18.81
C GLN A 108 -6.24 -2.01 19.11
N VAL A 109 -6.18 -3.34 19.23
CA VAL A 109 -4.91 -4.06 19.31
C VAL A 109 -4.31 -4.16 17.90
N THR A 110 -3.04 -3.81 17.78
CA THR A 110 -2.27 -3.93 16.54
C THR A 110 -1.12 -4.90 16.72
N PHE A 111 -0.71 -5.61 15.65
CA PHE A 111 0.36 -6.58 15.77
C PHE A 111 1.70 -5.99 16.24
N PRO A 112 2.10 -4.72 15.93
CA PRO A 112 3.31 -4.13 16.49
C PRO A 112 3.32 -4.07 18.03
N GLN A 113 2.15 -3.85 18.68
CA GLN A 113 2.05 -3.89 20.15
C GLN A 113 2.38 -5.28 20.70
N LEU A 114 1.97 -6.34 19.99
CA LEU A 114 2.23 -7.72 20.38
C LEU A 114 3.72 -8.08 20.17
N PHE A 115 4.34 -7.57 19.10
CA PHE A 115 5.77 -7.72 18.85
C PHE A 115 6.60 -7.04 19.94
N GLN A 116 6.27 -5.78 20.28
CA GLN A 116 6.93 -5.04 21.36
C GLN A 116 6.80 -5.80 22.70
N ALA A 117 5.60 -6.27 23.03
CA ALA A 117 5.36 -7.07 24.24
C ALA A 117 6.13 -8.40 24.25
N ALA A 118 6.41 -8.98 23.08
CA ALA A 118 7.22 -10.19 22.92
C ALA A 118 8.74 -9.91 22.91
N GLY A 119 9.15 -8.63 23.12
CA GLY A 119 10.55 -8.24 23.22
C GLY A 119 11.25 -8.05 21.89
N TYR A 120 10.54 -7.68 20.83
CA TYR A 120 11.12 -7.14 19.61
C TYR A 120 11.36 -5.65 19.79
N GLN A 121 12.42 -5.12 19.19
CA GLN A 121 12.55 -3.68 18.95
C GLN A 121 11.64 -3.31 17.78
N THR A 122 10.93 -2.21 17.89
CA THR A 122 9.98 -1.78 16.87
C THR A 122 10.30 -0.36 16.40
N ALA A 123 10.42 -0.17 15.08
CA ALA A 123 10.68 1.14 14.50
C ALA A 123 9.77 1.41 13.29
N MET A 124 9.38 2.70 13.11
CA MET A 124 8.50 3.10 12.01
C MET A 124 8.91 4.45 11.43
N PHE A 125 9.26 4.46 10.15
CA PHE A 125 9.67 5.67 9.43
C PHE A 125 8.79 5.87 8.18
N GLY A 126 8.20 7.06 8.04
CA GLY A 126 7.43 7.46 6.87
C GLY A 126 5.93 7.63 7.11
N LYS A 127 5.09 7.17 6.17
CA LYS A 127 3.64 7.45 6.18
C LYS A 127 2.82 6.41 6.94
N LEU A 128 2.13 6.82 8.00
CA LEU A 128 1.14 6.00 8.73
C LEU A 128 -0.31 6.40 8.39
N HIS A 129 -0.61 7.69 8.34
CA HIS A 129 -1.92 8.27 7.98
C HIS A 129 -3.08 7.98 8.95
N PHE A 130 -2.80 7.82 10.25
CA PHE A 130 -3.84 7.51 11.25
C PHE A 130 -4.44 8.74 11.95
N GLY A 131 -3.83 9.92 11.80
CA GLY A 131 -4.23 11.13 12.53
C GLY A 131 -3.73 11.16 13.98
N ASN A 132 -3.09 10.09 14.45
CA ASN A 132 -2.46 9.96 15.77
C ASN A 132 -1.12 9.21 15.67
N ASN A 133 -0.35 9.21 16.76
CA ASN A 133 0.92 8.50 16.83
C ASN A 133 0.71 6.97 16.93
N PRO A 134 1.64 6.15 16.40
CA PRO A 134 1.55 4.70 16.47
C PRO A 134 1.69 4.20 17.92
N LYS A 135 1.04 3.08 18.23
CA LYS A 135 1.26 2.33 19.47
C LYS A 135 2.06 1.06 19.19
N GLY A 136 2.83 0.62 20.17
CA GLY A 136 3.69 -0.57 20.02
C GLY A 136 4.90 -0.32 19.13
N ILE A 137 5.33 0.93 19.00
CA ILE A 137 6.52 1.36 18.25
C ILE A 137 7.44 2.13 19.19
N ASP A 138 8.66 1.62 19.39
CA ASP A 138 9.66 2.20 20.27
C ASP A 138 10.21 3.51 19.72
N GLU A 139 10.50 3.54 18.43
CA GLU A 139 10.95 4.74 17.74
C GLU A 139 10.19 4.98 16.44
N PHE A 140 9.69 6.21 16.28
CA PHE A 140 9.01 6.59 15.04
C PHE A 140 9.36 8.01 14.59
N LYS A 141 9.38 8.18 13.26
CA LYS A 141 9.31 9.48 12.59
C LYS A 141 8.30 9.34 11.45
N ILE A 142 7.06 9.80 11.68
CA ILE A 142 5.95 9.63 10.77
C ILE A 142 5.48 10.96 10.18
N LEU A 143 5.16 10.91 8.90
CA LEU A 143 4.62 12.07 8.16
C LEU A 143 3.24 12.46 8.71
N PRO A 144 2.96 13.75 8.96
CA PRO A 144 1.62 14.21 9.30
C PRO A 144 0.71 14.13 8.07
N GLY A 145 -0.45 13.47 8.22
CA GLY A 145 -1.43 13.29 7.14
C GLY A 145 -0.83 12.60 5.91
N GLN A 146 -0.94 13.26 4.74
CA GLN A 146 -0.38 12.76 3.48
C GLN A 146 1.14 13.02 3.33
N GLY A 147 1.72 13.89 4.17
CA GLY A 147 3.10 14.33 4.04
C GLY A 147 3.37 15.21 2.81
N ALA A 148 4.57 15.75 2.71
CA ALA A 148 5.07 16.49 1.56
C ALA A 148 6.17 15.68 0.86
N TYR A 149 6.45 15.96 -0.42
CA TYR A 149 7.53 15.31 -1.17
C TYR A 149 8.90 15.93 -0.92
N TYR A 150 8.93 17.22 -0.60
CA TYR A 150 10.15 17.97 -0.32
C TYR A 150 10.09 18.61 1.05
N ASN A 151 11.22 18.60 1.74
CA ASN A 151 11.41 19.21 3.06
C ASN A 151 10.31 18.84 4.06
N PRO A 152 10.11 17.52 4.30
CA PRO A 152 8.98 16.99 5.04
C PRO A 152 9.01 17.38 6.52
N ASP A 153 7.81 17.52 7.09
CA ASP A 153 7.61 17.53 8.53
C ASP A 153 7.39 16.09 9.03
N PHE A 154 7.86 15.78 10.23
CA PHE A 154 7.62 14.50 10.91
C PHE A 154 7.09 14.73 12.32
N ASN A 155 6.13 13.89 12.74
CA ASN A 155 5.86 13.66 14.15
C ASN A 155 6.84 12.59 14.64
N THR A 156 7.41 12.80 15.81
CA THR A 156 8.39 11.91 16.46
C THR A 156 7.97 11.62 17.90
N ASN A 157 8.71 10.76 18.59
CA ASN A 157 8.53 10.54 20.03
C ASN A 157 8.65 11.84 20.85
N ASP A 158 9.52 12.77 20.41
CA ASP A 158 9.88 13.99 21.14
C ASP A 158 9.16 15.26 20.63
N GLY A 159 8.26 15.12 19.64
CA GLY A 159 7.53 16.25 19.07
C GLY A 159 7.59 16.31 17.54
N LYS A 160 7.59 17.53 16.99
CA LYS A 160 7.59 17.74 15.53
C LYS A 160 8.93 18.28 15.07
N ILE A 161 9.43 17.75 13.95
CA ILE A 161 10.65 18.22 13.30
C ILE A 161 10.40 18.41 11.81
N ARG A 162 11.19 19.28 11.17
CA ARG A 162 11.30 19.38 9.71
C ARG A 162 12.70 18.96 9.30
N ILE A 163 12.81 18.17 8.23
CA ILE A 163 14.08 17.75 7.66
C ILE A 163 14.12 18.21 6.21
N GLU A 164 15.20 18.87 5.81
CA GLU A 164 15.43 19.29 4.44
C GLU A 164 15.80 18.07 3.59
N GLY A 165 15.27 18.01 2.35
CA GLY A 165 15.57 16.97 1.40
C GLY A 165 14.32 16.40 0.72
N TYR A 166 14.54 15.43 -0.15
CA TYR A 166 13.46 14.68 -0.79
C TYR A 166 12.95 13.60 0.15
N THR A 167 11.64 13.52 0.32
CA THR A 167 11.02 12.74 1.41
C THR A 167 11.38 11.25 1.39
N THR A 168 11.46 10.63 0.21
CA THR A 168 11.85 9.21 0.10
C THR A 168 13.28 9.00 0.58
N ASP A 169 14.20 9.91 0.22
CA ASP A 169 15.60 9.86 0.65
C ASP A 169 15.71 10.09 2.16
N VAL A 170 14.99 11.09 2.67
CA VAL A 170 14.95 11.37 4.13
C VAL A 170 14.43 10.16 4.92
N ILE A 171 13.38 9.48 4.44
CA ILE A 171 12.86 8.26 5.09
C ILE A 171 13.91 7.15 5.04
N THR A 172 14.63 7.02 3.92
CA THR A 172 15.73 6.05 3.78
C THR A 172 16.85 6.34 4.76
N ASP A 173 17.31 7.59 4.85
CA ASP A 173 18.38 8.02 5.77
C ASP A 173 18.00 7.79 7.23
N LEU A 174 16.75 8.10 7.62
CA LEU A 174 16.25 7.87 8.97
C LEU A 174 16.20 6.37 9.31
N THR A 175 15.79 5.55 8.36
CA THR A 175 15.78 4.08 8.49
C THR A 175 17.22 3.57 8.65
N MET A 176 18.15 4.03 7.82
CA MET A 176 19.54 3.62 7.86
C MET A 176 20.27 4.09 9.11
N ASP A 177 19.95 5.30 9.60
CA ASP A 177 20.50 5.79 10.88
C ASP A 177 20.03 4.90 12.05
N TRP A 178 18.76 4.51 12.07
CA TRP A 178 18.25 3.59 13.08
C TRP A 178 18.93 2.22 12.98
N MET A 179 19.02 1.66 11.80
CA MET A 179 19.62 0.33 11.55
C MET A 179 21.10 0.27 11.96
N LYS A 180 21.86 1.35 11.71
CA LYS A 180 23.30 1.40 11.94
C LYS A 180 23.67 1.81 13.36
N ASN A 181 22.93 2.76 13.95
CA ASN A 181 23.42 3.51 15.10
C ASN A 181 22.54 3.39 16.36
N ARG A 182 21.28 2.94 16.23
CA ARG A 182 20.33 3.07 17.35
C ARG A 182 19.66 1.78 17.80
N ARG A 183 19.50 0.80 16.91
CA ARG A 183 18.98 -0.50 17.33
C ARG A 183 19.99 -1.25 18.21
N ASP A 184 19.49 -2.10 19.12
CA ASP A 184 20.33 -3.08 19.82
C ASP A 184 20.61 -4.28 18.89
N PRO A 185 21.88 -4.60 18.60
CA PRO A 185 22.22 -5.68 17.68
C PRO A 185 21.80 -7.09 18.17
N ASP A 186 21.60 -7.25 19.47
CA ASP A 186 21.29 -8.54 20.10
C ASP A 186 19.78 -8.82 20.21
N VAL A 187 18.93 -7.85 19.84
CA VAL A 187 17.48 -7.94 19.92
C VAL A 187 16.86 -8.01 18.52
N PRO A 188 15.95 -8.98 18.24
CA PRO A 188 15.25 -9.02 16.96
C PRO A 188 14.38 -7.79 16.77
N PHE A 189 14.16 -7.38 15.52
CA PHE A 189 13.43 -6.17 15.22
C PHE A 189 12.26 -6.37 14.24
N LEU A 190 11.27 -5.47 14.39
CA LEU A 190 10.22 -5.21 13.42
C LEU A 190 10.36 -3.77 12.92
N LEU A 191 10.74 -3.62 11.67
CA LEU A 191 10.96 -2.33 11.01
C LEU A 191 9.88 -2.05 9.97
N PHE A 192 9.24 -0.89 10.08
CA PHE A 192 8.34 -0.34 9.08
C PHE A 192 9.05 0.74 8.27
N PHE A 193 9.24 0.48 6.98
CA PHE A 193 9.83 1.40 6.00
C PHE A 193 8.72 1.83 5.04
N LEU A 194 8.07 2.97 5.34
CA LEU A 194 6.79 3.36 4.77
C LEU A 194 6.93 4.60 3.89
N HIS A 195 6.98 4.40 2.57
CA HIS A 195 7.11 5.51 1.62
C HIS A 195 5.80 6.27 1.43
N LYS A 196 5.91 7.61 1.23
CA LYS A 196 4.82 8.44 0.70
C LYS A 196 4.65 8.22 -0.80
N ALA A 197 5.75 8.09 -1.52
CA ALA A 197 5.75 7.87 -2.96
C ALA A 197 5.19 6.47 -3.30
N PRO A 198 4.47 6.36 -4.43
CA PRO A 198 4.15 7.38 -5.42
C PRO A 198 2.77 8.06 -5.25
N HIS A 199 2.27 8.31 -4.03
CA HIS A 199 0.97 8.98 -3.82
C HIS A 199 0.89 10.34 -4.54
N ARG A 200 -0.31 10.67 -5.06
CA ARG A 200 -0.65 12.00 -5.59
C ARG A 200 -0.22 13.10 -4.60
N GLU A 201 0.30 14.20 -4.96
CA GLU A 201 0.57 14.75 -6.31
C GLU A 201 2.03 14.47 -6.67
N TRP A 202 2.27 13.55 -7.49
CA TRP A 202 3.55 12.96 -7.86
C TRP A 202 4.64 14.00 -8.09
N LEU A 203 5.71 13.97 -7.30
CA LEU A 203 6.89 14.82 -7.43
C LEU A 203 8.13 13.92 -7.38
N PRO A 204 8.79 13.65 -8.51
CA PRO A 204 9.99 12.84 -8.54
C PRO A 204 11.15 13.44 -7.73
N ALA A 205 12.17 12.65 -7.43
CA ALA A 205 13.43 13.16 -6.93
C ALA A 205 14.20 13.90 -8.04
N GLU A 206 14.98 14.91 -7.69
CA GLU A 206 15.71 15.74 -8.64
C GLU A 206 16.54 14.92 -9.64
N ARG A 207 17.23 13.86 -9.15
CA ARG A 207 18.05 12.96 -9.98
C ARG A 207 17.25 12.23 -11.08
N HIS A 208 15.92 12.12 -10.92
CA HIS A 208 15.04 11.43 -11.86
C HIS A 208 14.23 12.38 -12.77
N TYR A 209 14.28 13.71 -12.59
CA TYR A 209 13.52 14.65 -13.43
C TYR A 209 13.77 14.46 -14.93
N LYS A 210 15.05 14.51 -15.34
CA LYS A 210 15.43 14.49 -16.75
C LYS A 210 15.23 13.15 -17.44
N GLU A 211 15.27 12.07 -16.66
CA GLU A 211 15.09 10.73 -17.18
C GLU A 211 13.64 10.51 -17.60
N PHE A 212 12.71 10.70 -16.67
CA PHE A 212 11.31 10.35 -16.89
C PHE A 212 10.57 11.35 -17.74
N THR A 213 10.88 12.65 -17.66
CA THR A 213 10.21 13.68 -18.49
C THR A 213 10.47 13.54 -19.99
N LYS A 214 11.45 12.72 -20.41
CA LYS A 214 11.77 12.43 -21.81
C LYS A 214 11.16 11.12 -22.31
N LYS A 215 10.62 10.30 -21.43
CA LYS A 215 10.01 9.02 -21.79
C LYS A 215 8.57 9.22 -22.25
N THR A 216 8.14 8.35 -23.17
CA THR A 216 6.74 8.20 -23.57
C THR A 216 6.29 6.82 -23.15
N PHE A 217 5.13 6.74 -22.54
CA PHE A 217 4.56 5.51 -22.00
C PHE A 217 3.40 5.02 -22.86
N PRO A 218 3.20 3.70 -22.98
CA PRO A 218 2.07 3.15 -23.71
C PRO A 218 0.77 3.56 -23.04
N GLU A 219 -0.20 3.97 -23.83
CA GLU A 219 -1.56 4.25 -23.37
C GLU A 219 -2.31 2.93 -23.17
N PRO A 220 -2.99 2.72 -22.03
CA PRO A 220 -3.81 1.53 -21.87
C PRO A 220 -4.96 1.52 -22.88
N PRO A 221 -5.41 0.34 -23.34
CA PRO A 221 -6.48 0.24 -24.32
C PRO A 221 -7.78 0.93 -23.91
N THR A 222 -8.00 1.05 -22.61
CA THR A 222 -9.19 1.65 -21.99
C THR A 222 -9.02 3.11 -21.59
N LEU A 223 -7.95 3.80 -22.03
CA LEU A 223 -7.71 5.22 -21.68
C LEU A 223 -8.88 6.12 -22.10
N PHE A 224 -9.51 5.85 -23.24
CA PHE A 224 -10.61 6.66 -23.80
C PHE A 224 -11.95 5.97 -23.61
N ASP A 225 -12.14 5.33 -22.46
CA ASP A 225 -13.37 4.64 -22.10
C ASP A 225 -14.55 5.60 -21.98
N ASP A 226 -15.70 5.23 -22.54
CA ASP A 226 -16.95 5.98 -22.51
C ASP A 226 -17.93 5.45 -21.45
N TYR A 227 -17.51 4.41 -20.72
CA TYR A 227 -18.28 3.70 -19.69
C TYR A 227 -19.57 3.03 -20.21
N GLU A 228 -19.71 2.82 -21.52
CA GLU A 228 -20.80 2.02 -22.07
C GLU A 228 -20.71 0.58 -21.53
N GLY A 229 -21.84 -0.02 -21.21
CA GLY A 229 -21.90 -1.38 -20.64
C GLY A 229 -21.66 -1.47 -19.12
N ARG A 230 -21.44 -0.36 -18.41
CA ARG A 230 -21.29 -0.33 -16.95
C ARG A 230 -22.39 0.46 -16.24
N GLY A 231 -22.46 0.33 -14.90
CA GLY A 231 -23.40 1.04 -14.05
C GLY A 231 -23.17 2.56 -14.00
N SER A 232 -24.08 3.28 -13.33
CA SER A 232 -23.98 4.74 -13.17
C SER A 232 -22.79 5.13 -12.32
N ALA A 233 -22.38 4.28 -11.37
CA ALA A 233 -21.24 4.56 -10.48
C ALA A 233 -19.94 4.84 -11.26
N ALA A 234 -19.66 4.09 -12.33
CA ALA A 234 -18.48 4.29 -13.17
C ALA A 234 -18.53 5.64 -13.92
N ARG A 235 -19.71 6.02 -14.45
CA ARG A 235 -19.90 7.27 -15.18
C ARG A 235 -19.84 8.52 -14.29
N GLU A 236 -20.28 8.40 -13.03
CA GLU A 236 -20.40 9.51 -12.10
C GLU A 236 -19.14 9.73 -11.26
N ALA A 237 -18.19 8.81 -11.31
CA ALA A 237 -16.93 8.95 -10.58
C ALA A 237 -16.07 10.09 -11.13
N GLU A 238 -15.58 10.95 -10.23
CA GLU A 238 -14.73 12.09 -10.58
C GLU A 238 -13.23 11.67 -10.61
N MET A 239 -12.93 10.66 -11.43
CA MET A 239 -11.60 10.07 -11.57
C MET A 239 -11.02 10.16 -12.98
N ASN A 240 -11.77 10.72 -13.94
CA ASN A 240 -11.32 10.82 -15.33
C ASN A 240 -10.10 11.75 -15.44
N ILE A 241 -9.05 11.29 -16.14
CA ILE A 241 -7.78 12.02 -16.32
C ILE A 241 -8.00 13.38 -16.97
N LEU A 242 -8.82 13.47 -18.03
CA LEU A 242 -9.07 14.73 -18.71
C LEU A 242 -9.82 15.72 -17.82
N LEU A 243 -10.91 15.25 -17.18
CA LEU A 243 -11.89 16.12 -16.51
C LEU A 243 -11.51 16.46 -15.05
N HIS A 244 -10.89 15.50 -14.32
CA HIS A 244 -10.77 15.59 -12.87
C HIS A 244 -9.32 15.66 -12.36
N GLN A 245 -8.33 15.31 -13.19
CA GLN A 245 -6.93 15.56 -12.86
C GLN A 245 -6.65 17.06 -12.94
N ASN A 246 -6.03 17.61 -11.91
CA ASN A 246 -5.75 19.03 -11.81
C ASN A 246 -4.65 19.46 -12.78
N TRP A 247 -4.86 20.54 -13.51
CA TRP A 247 -3.88 21.10 -14.42
C TRP A 247 -2.64 21.65 -13.69
N ALA A 248 -2.83 22.40 -12.60
CA ALA A 248 -1.72 22.93 -11.84
C ALA A 248 -1.11 21.86 -10.91
N GLY A 249 -1.93 21.20 -10.11
CA GLY A 249 -1.47 20.26 -9.10
C GLY A 249 -0.83 19.01 -9.68
N ASP A 250 -1.52 18.34 -10.60
CA ASP A 250 -1.10 17.06 -11.15
C ASP A 250 -0.20 17.21 -12.40
N SER A 251 -0.58 18.09 -13.34
CA SER A 251 0.19 18.30 -14.58
C SER A 251 1.27 19.37 -14.45
N LYS A 252 1.42 20.01 -13.29
CA LYS A 252 2.47 20.98 -12.95
C LYS A 252 2.43 22.28 -13.77
N LEU A 253 1.27 22.62 -14.35
CA LEU A 253 1.13 23.92 -15.00
C LEU A 253 1.03 25.03 -13.96
N ARG A 254 1.71 26.15 -14.21
CA ARG A 254 1.62 27.30 -13.29
C ARG A 254 0.25 27.96 -13.38
N PRO A 255 -0.31 28.49 -12.26
CA PRO A 255 -1.60 29.14 -12.26
C PRO A 255 -1.74 30.27 -13.30
N GLU A 256 -0.69 31.06 -13.53
CA GLU A 256 -0.65 32.12 -14.54
C GLU A 256 -0.76 31.59 -15.97
N VAL A 257 -0.26 30.39 -16.24
CA VAL A 257 -0.40 29.73 -17.55
C VAL A 257 -1.83 29.28 -17.79
N LEU A 258 -2.53 28.83 -16.76
CA LEU A 258 -3.95 28.49 -16.85
C LEU A 258 -4.79 29.74 -17.20
N ASP A 259 -4.49 30.86 -16.56
CA ASP A 259 -5.17 32.14 -16.82
C ASP A 259 -4.88 32.65 -18.25
N GLU A 260 -3.61 32.56 -18.71
CA GLU A 260 -3.19 32.93 -20.08
C GLU A 260 -3.91 32.12 -21.15
N LEU A 261 -4.07 30.81 -20.93
CA LEU A 261 -4.69 29.89 -21.90
C LEU A 261 -6.23 29.80 -21.74
N GLY A 262 -6.82 30.49 -20.77
CA GLY A 262 -8.26 30.42 -20.47
C GLY A 262 -8.69 29.05 -19.95
N ILE A 263 -7.78 28.28 -19.33
CA ILE A 263 -8.07 26.96 -18.75
C ILE A 263 -8.72 27.15 -17.39
N THR A 264 -9.96 26.69 -17.25
CA THR A 264 -10.67 26.73 -15.97
C THR A 264 -10.08 25.64 -15.04
N PRO A 265 -9.51 25.99 -13.88
CA PRO A 265 -9.06 25.00 -12.91
C PRO A 265 -10.25 24.19 -12.37
N ALA A 266 -10.05 22.90 -12.12
CA ALA A 266 -11.08 22.02 -11.56
C ALA A 266 -11.59 22.51 -10.18
N SER A 267 -10.75 23.24 -9.44
CA SER A 267 -11.13 23.88 -8.16
C SER A 267 -10.12 24.95 -7.75
N ASN A 268 -10.52 25.81 -6.79
CA ASN A 268 -9.59 26.74 -6.12
C ASN A 268 -8.47 26.02 -5.33
N TRP A 269 -8.66 24.74 -5.03
CA TRP A 269 -7.65 23.91 -4.40
C TRP A 269 -6.47 23.63 -5.33
N ASP A 270 -6.71 23.46 -6.62
CA ASP A 270 -5.69 23.19 -7.64
C ASP A 270 -4.58 24.25 -7.63
N LYS A 271 -4.92 25.52 -7.74
CA LYS A 271 -3.96 26.64 -7.68
C LYS A 271 -3.21 26.69 -6.35
N ARG A 272 -3.90 26.50 -5.22
CA ARG A 272 -3.31 26.52 -3.87
C ARG A 272 -2.38 25.34 -3.62
N ALA A 273 -2.74 24.16 -4.10
CA ALA A 273 -1.91 22.97 -3.95
C ALA A 273 -0.54 23.17 -4.61
N MET A 274 -0.51 23.75 -5.80
CA MET A 274 0.76 24.03 -6.49
C MET A 274 1.60 25.08 -5.76
N GLN A 275 0.99 26.17 -5.29
CA GLN A 275 1.69 27.20 -4.52
C GLN A 275 2.29 26.63 -3.22
N ASN A 276 1.55 25.78 -2.52
CA ASN A 276 2.03 25.14 -1.28
C ASN A 276 3.26 24.25 -1.53
N LYS A 277 3.37 23.63 -2.70
CA LYS A 277 4.55 22.85 -3.07
C LYS A 277 5.76 23.75 -3.33
N TYR A 278 5.61 24.79 -4.12
CA TYR A 278 6.69 25.74 -4.40
C TYR A 278 7.21 26.42 -3.13
N ASN A 279 6.33 26.72 -2.16
CA ASN A 279 6.72 27.29 -0.87
C ASN A 279 7.54 26.33 0.01
N ARG A 280 7.63 25.06 -0.34
CA ARG A 280 8.46 24.09 0.41
C ARG A 280 9.83 23.88 -0.19
N PHE A 281 10.04 24.21 -1.45
CA PHE A 281 11.34 24.11 -2.07
C PHE A 281 12.33 25.12 -1.49
N THR A 282 13.62 24.73 -1.41
CA THR A 282 14.70 25.70 -1.32
C THR A 282 14.86 26.42 -2.66
N GLU A 283 15.64 27.50 -2.71
CA GLU A 283 15.92 28.21 -3.95
C GLU A 283 16.59 27.28 -4.99
N GLU A 284 17.52 26.43 -4.54
CA GLU A 284 18.23 25.47 -5.38
C GLU A 284 17.28 24.40 -5.92
N GLN A 285 16.43 23.83 -5.05
CA GLN A 285 15.42 22.83 -5.45
C GLN A 285 14.44 23.42 -6.47
N LEU A 286 14.00 24.66 -6.26
CA LEU A 286 13.09 25.35 -7.18
C LEU A 286 13.78 25.65 -8.53
N ALA A 287 15.06 26.05 -8.51
CA ALA A 287 15.82 26.30 -9.74
C ALA A 287 16.00 25.00 -10.55
N ALA A 288 16.36 23.89 -9.89
CA ALA A 288 16.47 22.58 -10.54
C ALA A 288 15.13 22.10 -11.13
N TRP A 289 14.05 22.28 -10.39
CA TRP A 289 12.68 22.00 -10.84
C TRP A 289 12.33 22.82 -12.09
N ASN A 290 12.47 24.14 -12.02
CA ASN A 290 12.14 25.06 -13.12
C ASN A 290 12.94 24.74 -14.39
N ALA A 291 14.22 24.40 -14.26
CA ALA A 291 15.09 24.06 -15.40
C ALA A 291 14.56 22.87 -16.23
N VAL A 292 13.75 21.99 -15.65
CA VAL A 292 13.17 20.83 -16.32
C VAL A 292 11.72 21.06 -16.73
N TYR A 293 10.91 21.67 -15.85
CA TYR A 293 9.47 21.78 -16.09
C TYR A 293 9.08 23.02 -16.91
N ASP A 294 9.86 24.12 -16.88
CA ASP A 294 9.55 25.31 -17.68
C ASP A 294 9.55 25.03 -19.20
N PRO A 295 10.53 24.29 -19.76
CA PRO A 295 10.47 23.93 -21.18
C PRO A 295 9.22 23.09 -21.54
N ILE A 296 8.75 22.22 -20.64
CA ILE A 296 7.54 21.41 -20.84
C ILE A 296 6.30 22.30 -20.85
N ILE A 297 6.25 23.28 -19.94
CA ILE A 297 5.15 24.24 -19.84
C ILE A 297 5.11 25.12 -21.11
N GLU A 298 6.25 25.60 -21.60
CA GLU A 298 6.32 26.40 -22.82
C GLU A 298 5.91 25.62 -24.08
N ASP A 299 6.32 24.34 -24.21
CA ASP A 299 5.84 23.47 -25.29
C ASP A 299 4.31 23.27 -25.21
N PHE A 300 3.77 23.05 -24.01
CA PHE A 300 2.33 22.91 -23.80
C PHE A 300 1.57 24.18 -24.22
N LYS A 301 2.04 25.36 -23.83
CA LYS A 301 1.43 26.65 -24.20
C LYS A 301 1.29 26.82 -25.72
N GLN A 302 2.28 26.38 -26.47
CA GLN A 302 2.26 26.46 -27.93
C GLN A 302 1.28 25.48 -28.56
N ARG A 303 1.14 24.28 -27.98
CA ARG A 303 0.32 23.19 -28.54
C ARG A 303 -1.14 23.26 -28.14
N TYR A 304 -1.42 23.67 -26.89
CA TYR A 304 -2.75 23.60 -26.28
C TYR A 304 -3.86 24.24 -27.12
N PRO A 305 -3.70 25.42 -27.75
CA PRO A 305 -4.78 26.06 -28.53
C PRO A 305 -5.31 25.23 -29.70
N THR A 306 -4.55 24.23 -30.16
CA THR A 306 -4.93 23.37 -31.29
C THR A 306 -5.21 21.91 -30.88
N MET A 307 -5.01 21.57 -29.60
CA MET A 307 -5.22 20.22 -29.11
C MET A 307 -6.71 19.87 -29.00
N THR A 308 -7.08 18.73 -29.55
CA THR A 308 -8.37 18.08 -29.28
C THR A 308 -8.44 17.58 -27.82
N GLU A 309 -9.62 17.32 -27.29
CA GLU A 309 -9.80 16.72 -25.95
C GLU A 309 -9.03 15.41 -25.81
N LYS A 310 -8.99 14.59 -26.86
CA LYS A 310 -8.24 13.34 -26.88
C LYS A 310 -6.73 13.60 -26.73
N GLU A 311 -6.18 14.57 -27.44
CA GLU A 311 -4.77 14.95 -27.32
C GLU A 311 -4.45 15.57 -25.95
N GLN A 312 -5.38 16.33 -25.36
CA GLN A 312 -5.23 16.87 -24.00
C GLN A 312 -5.21 15.73 -22.97
N MET A 313 -6.08 14.73 -23.11
CA MET A 313 -6.11 13.54 -22.25
C MET A 313 -4.81 12.74 -22.37
N SER A 314 -4.34 12.48 -23.58
CA SER A 314 -3.05 11.82 -23.84
C SER A 314 -1.89 12.61 -23.22
N TRP A 315 -1.87 13.93 -23.36
CA TRP A 315 -0.83 14.77 -22.77
C TRP A 315 -0.84 14.70 -21.24
N LYS A 316 -2.02 14.81 -20.59
CA LYS A 316 -2.17 14.64 -19.12
C LYS A 316 -1.70 13.26 -18.68
N TYR A 317 -2.10 12.21 -19.40
CA TYR A 317 -1.65 10.84 -19.14
C TYR A 317 -0.12 10.72 -19.18
N GLN A 318 0.55 11.24 -20.23
CA GLN A 318 2.00 11.20 -20.32
C GLN A 318 2.66 11.95 -19.16
N ARG A 319 2.17 13.15 -18.79
CA ARG A 319 2.68 13.89 -17.64
C ARG A 319 2.51 13.14 -16.34
N TYR A 320 1.34 12.55 -16.14
CA TYR A 320 1.02 11.71 -15.00
C TYR A 320 2.00 10.54 -14.88
N MET A 321 2.16 9.77 -15.93
CA MET A 321 3.05 8.60 -15.95
C MET A 321 4.52 8.97 -15.72
N GLN A 322 4.98 10.07 -16.32
CA GLN A 322 6.35 10.56 -16.13
C GLN A 322 6.65 10.89 -14.67
N ASP A 323 5.75 11.59 -14.01
CA ASP A 323 5.95 12.02 -12.62
C ASP A 323 5.70 10.86 -11.62
N TYR A 324 4.71 10.01 -11.89
CA TYR A 324 4.40 8.83 -11.08
C TYR A 324 5.57 7.82 -11.07
N LEU A 325 6.03 7.42 -12.25
CA LEU A 325 7.12 6.45 -12.38
C LEU A 325 8.47 7.03 -11.94
N GLY A 326 8.70 8.32 -12.16
CA GLY A 326 9.86 9.03 -11.62
C GLY A 326 9.89 9.06 -10.08
N SER A 327 8.70 9.08 -9.44
CA SER A 327 8.61 8.98 -7.97
C SER A 327 8.90 7.56 -7.47
N ILE A 328 8.52 6.53 -8.24
CA ILE A 328 8.82 5.12 -7.95
C ILE A 328 10.32 4.83 -8.03
N ALA A 329 11.03 5.42 -8.98
CA ALA A 329 12.46 5.21 -9.12
C ALA A 329 13.22 5.55 -7.83
N ALA A 330 12.83 6.60 -7.13
CA ALA A 330 13.43 6.94 -5.84
C ALA A 330 13.07 5.95 -4.71
N VAL A 331 11.89 5.31 -4.78
CA VAL A 331 11.54 4.23 -3.84
C VAL A 331 12.42 3.02 -4.10
N ASP A 332 12.60 2.65 -5.36
CA ASP A 332 13.48 1.53 -5.73
C ASP A 332 14.92 1.75 -5.29
N ASP A 333 15.46 2.98 -5.46
CA ASP A 333 16.76 3.37 -4.92
C ASP A 333 16.85 3.13 -3.39
N GLY A 334 15.85 3.60 -2.64
CA GLY A 334 15.80 3.45 -1.18
C GLY A 334 15.72 1.99 -0.71
N VAL A 335 14.95 1.17 -1.45
CA VAL A 335 14.89 -0.29 -1.22
C VAL A 335 16.27 -0.91 -1.45
N GLY A 336 16.97 -0.51 -2.50
CA GLY A 336 18.34 -0.96 -2.79
C GLY A 336 19.29 -0.70 -1.63
N VAL A 337 19.30 0.55 -1.13
CA VAL A 337 20.16 0.95 0.01
C VAL A 337 19.91 0.08 1.24
N LEU A 338 18.65 -0.24 1.55
CA LEU A 338 18.32 -1.08 2.70
C LEU A 338 18.74 -2.55 2.48
N LEU A 339 18.49 -3.12 1.31
CA LEU A 339 18.86 -4.51 1.00
C LEU A 339 20.39 -4.70 1.01
N ASP A 340 21.14 -3.75 0.42
CA ASP A 340 22.61 -3.78 0.43
C ASP A 340 23.15 -3.75 1.86
N TYR A 341 22.58 -2.89 2.71
CA TYR A 341 22.98 -2.86 4.13
C TYR A 341 22.68 -4.17 4.86
N LEU A 342 21.52 -4.81 4.62
CA LEU A 342 21.22 -6.10 5.24
C LEU A 342 22.26 -7.17 4.85
N ASP A 343 22.70 -7.16 3.60
CA ASP A 343 23.74 -8.08 3.10
C ASP A 343 25.12 -7.75 3.73
N GLU A 344 25.55 -6.50 3.71
CA GLU A 344 26.81 -6.04 4.27
C GLU A 344 26.93 -6.25 5.79
N ALA A 345 25.82 -6.09 6.52
CA ALA A 345 25.76 -6.29 7.96
C ALA A 345 25.58 -7.76 8.38
N GLY A 346 25.46 -8.68 7.42
CA GLY A 346 25.23 -10.12 7.69
C GLY A 346 23.87 -10.41 8.31
N LEU A 347 22.87 -9.54 8.07
CA LEU A 347 21.53 -9.67 8.63
C LEU A 347 20.57 -10.41 7.69
N SER A 348 20.87 -10.48 6.40
CA SER A 348 19.97 -11.01 5.36
C SER A 348 19.44 -12.39 5.66
N GLU A 349 20.29 -13.32 6.12
CA GLU A 349 19.91 -14.73 6.37
C GLU A 349 18.86 -14.89 7.49
N ASN A 350 18.77 -13.94 8.43
CA ASN A 350 17.81 -13.95 9.54
C ASN A 350 16.78 -12.81 9.45
N THR A 351 16.59 -12.23 8.26
CA THR A 351 15.64 -11.13 8.04
C THR A 351 14.64 -11.50 6.96
N ILE A 352 13.36 -11.38 7.31
CA ILE A 352 12.26 -11.48 6.36
C ILE A 352 11.99 -10.09 5.81
N VAL A 353 11.97 -9.95 4.50
CA VAL A 353 11.67 -8.69 3.82
C VAL A 353 10.37 -8.84 3.05
N VAL A 354 9.43 -7.96 3.34
CA VAL A 354 8.13 -7.89 2.65
C VAL A 354 8.03 -6.54 1.95
N TYR A 355 7.66 -6.56 0.67
CA TYR A 355 7.30 -5.36 -0.09
C TYR A 355 5.82 -5.43 -0.50
N THR A 356 5.08 -4.34 -0.27
CA THR A 356 3.68 -4.20 -0.67
C THR A 356 3.31 -2.74 -0.94
N SER A 357 2.09 -2.50 -1.40
CA SER A 357 1.41 -1.20 -1.38
C SER A 357 0.19 -1.27 -0.47
N ASP A 358 -0.27 -0.14 0.01
CA ASP A 358 -1.52 -0.09 0.80
C ASP A 358 -2.76 -0.41 -0.04
N GLN A 359 -2.74 -0.18 -1.36
CA GLN A 359 -3.74 -0.64 -2.35
C GLN A 359 -3.17 -0.54 -3.77
N GLY A 360 -3.96 -0.96 -4.75
CA GLY A 360 -3.69 -0.72 -6.17
C GLY A 360 -3.94 0.73 -6.58
N PHE A 361 -3.72 1.03 -7.87
CA PHE A 361 -3.86 2.37 -8.40
C PHE A 361 -4.10 2.32 -9.92
N TYR A 362 -5.01 3.16 -10.45
CA TYR A 362 -5.24 3.26 -11.89
C TYR A 362 -4.13 4.05 -12.57
N LEU A 363 -3.55 3.47 -13.60
CA LEU A 363 -2.53 4.08 -14.43
C LEU A 363 -3.09 4.44 -15.83
N GLY A 364 -4.30 4.98 -15.86
CA GLY A 364 -5.01 5.36 -17.08
C GLY A 364 -6.04 4.34 -17.55
N GLU A 365 -6.07 3.14 -16.96
CA GLU A 365 -7.13 2.18 -17.25
C GLU A 365 -8.49 2.80 -16.93
N HIS A 366 -9.48 2.53 -17.75
CA HIS A 366 -10.82 3.17 -17.74
C HIS A 366 -10.79 4.70 -17.87
N GLY A 367 -9.70 5.27 -18.37
CA GLY A 367 -9.51 6.72 -18.39
C GLY A 367 -9.31 7.35 -17.01
N TRP A 368 -9.05 6.55 -15.97
CA TRP A 368 -9.01 6.97 -14.58
C TRP A 368 -7.59 7.12 -14.02
N PHE A 369 -7.52 7.86 -12.96
CA PHE A 369 -6.43 7.92 -12.00
C PHE A 369 -7.00 7.74 -10.59
N ASP A 370 -6.17 7.60 -9.55
CA ASP A 370 -6.58 7.30 -8.16
C ASP A 370 -6.93 5.80 -7.96
N LYS A 371 -7.84 5.45 -7.03
CA LYS A 371 -8.19 4.09 -6.58
C LYS A 371 -9.67 4.05 -6.18
N ARG A 372 -10.10 3.26 -5.20
CA ARG A 372 -11.40 3.23 -4.51
C ARG A 372 -12.37 2.17 -5.01
N PHE A 373 -12.49 1.94 -6.31
CA PHE A 373 -13.35 0.87 -6.83
C PHE A 373 -12.79 -0.53 -6.53
N ILE A 374 -13.69 -1.52 -6.58
CA ILE A 374 -13.34 -2.93 -6.47
C ILE A 374 -12.65 -3.49 -7.74
N TYR A 375 -12.51 -2.73 -8.83
CA TYR A 375 -11.84 -3.17 -10.06
C TYR A 375 -10.37 -3.52 -9.80
N ASP A 376 -9.83 -4.44 -10.60
CA ASP A 376 -8.54 -5.08 -10.33
C ASP A 376 -7.38 -4.09 -10.14
N GLU A 377 -7.34 -3.00 -10.89
CA GLU A 377 -6.26 -1.99 -10.80
C GLU A 377 -6.22 -1.30 -9.43
N SER A 378 -7.36 -1.10 -8.81
CA SER A 378 -7.50 -0.50 -7.48
C SER A 378 -7.47 -1.55 -6.36
N PHE A 379 -8.04 -2.72 -6.60
CA PHE A 379 -8.25 -3.78 -5.64
C PHE A 379 -6.99 -4.64 -5.40
N LYS A 380 -6.23 -4.96 -6.46
CA LYS A 380 -4.99 -5.73 -6.35
C LYS A 380 -3.87 -4.86 -5.80
N THR A 381 -3.02 -5.47 -4.98
CA THR A 381 -1.82 -4.84 -4.43
C THR A 381 -0.61 -5.74 -4.69
N PRO A 382 0.60 -5.19 -4.88
CA PRO A 382 1.79 -6.03 -4.94
C PRO A 382 2.04 -6.70 -3.59
N LEU A 383 2.55 -7.92 -3.63
CA LEU A 383 3.07 -8.62 -2.45
C LEU A 383 4.27 -9.48 -2.85
N LEU A 384 5.44 -9.08 -2.36
CA LEU A 384 6.71 -9.77 -2.54
C LEU A 384 7.24 -10.15 -1.15
N VAL A 385 7.68 -11.39 -0.96
CA VAL A 385 8.17 -11.87 0.34
C VAL A 385 9.48 -12.64 0.15
N LYS A 386 10.57 -12.10 0.68
CA LYS A 386 11.86 -12.78 0.82
C LYS A 386 11.96 -13.35 2.23
N TRP A 387 12.13 -14.68 2.35
CA TRP A 387 12.37 -15.38 3.61
C TRP A 387 13.43 -16.45 3.41
N PRO A 388 14.70 -16.12 3.66
CA PRO A 388 15.82 -17.02 3.43
C PRO A 388 15.66 -18.36 4.16
N GLY A 389 16.00 -19.44 3.48
CA GLY A 389 15.90 -20.81 4.03
C GLY A 389 14.46 -21.34 4.18
N THR A 390 13.43 -20.55 3.88
CA THR A 390 12.02 -20.97 3.96
C THR A 390 11.31 -20.85 2.62
N VAL A 391 11.35 -19.66 2.01
CA VAL A 391 10.74 -19.40 0.71
C VAL A 391 11.69 -19.83 -0.40
N LYS A 392 11.16 -20.52 -1.41
CA LYS A 392 11.93 -20.85 -2.61
C LYS A 392 12.14 -19.60 -3.46
N ALA A 393 13.38 -19.22 -3.68
CA ALA A 393 13.76 -18.07 -4.50
C ALA A 393 13.14 -18.12 -5.91
N GLY A 394 12.64 -16.99 -6.39
CA GLY A 394 12.02 -16.83 -7.71
C GLY A 394 10.69 -17.57 -7.86
N SER A 395 10.05 -17.98 -6.76
CA SER A 395 8.75 -18.66 -6.82
C SER A 395 7.60 -17.67 -7.00
N LYS A 396 6.48 -18.17 -7.55
CA LYS A 396 5.23 -17.43 -7.71
C LYS A 396 4.10 -18.19 -7.03
N ASN A 397 3.17 -17.44 -6.45
CA ASN A 397 1.97 -18.00 -5.82
C ASN A 397 0.75 -17.23 -6.34
N ASP A 398 -0.28 -17.95 -6.79
CA ASP A 398 -1.50 -17.41 -7.34
C ASP A 398 -2.71 -17.53 -6.40
N GLN A 399 -2.49 -17.97 -5.16
CA GLN A 399 -3.55 -18.05 -4.17
C GLN A 399 -4.04 -16.66 -3.79
N MET A 400 -5.35 -16.56 -3.49
CA MET A 400 -5.96 -15.30 -3.06
C MET A 400 -5.54 -14.97 -1.63
N VAL A 401 -4.87 -13.82 -1.46
CA VAL A 401 -4.38 -13.29 -0.17
C VAL A 401 -4.92 -11.89 0.00
N GLN A 402 -5.35 -11.53 1.21
CA GLN A 402 -5.77 -10.15 1.51
C GLN A 402 -4.82 -9.46 2.50
N ASN A 403 -4.78 -8.14 2.46
CA ASN A 403 -3.95 -7.33 3.35
C ASN A 403 -4.25 -7.55 4.86
N MET A 404 -5.40 -8.09 5.21
CA MET A 404 -5.73 -8.48 6.60
C MET A 404 -4.98 -9.72 7.07
N ASP A 405 -4.39 -10.51 6.17
CA ASP A 405 -3.63 -11.72 6.49
C ASP A 405 -2.22 -11.39 7.02
N PHE A 406 -1.75 -10.16 6.81
CA PHE A 406 -0.36 -9.79 7.14
C PHE A 406 -0.12 -9.82 8.65
N ALA A 407 -1.05 -9.34 9.47
CA ALA A 407 -0.91 -9.34 10.92
C ALA A 407 -0.70 -10.77 11.47
N GLN A 408 -1.59 -11.70 11.11
CA GLN A 408 -1.51 -13.10 11.56
C GLN A 408 -0.26 -13.79 11.02
N THR A 409 0.14 -13.47 9.79
CA THR A 409 1.37 -14.01 9.18
C THR A 409 2.60 -13.60 9.97
N PHE A 410 2.74 -12.31 10.29
CA PHE A 410 3.88 -11.85 11.08
C PHE A 410 3.90 -12.41 12.50
N LEU A 411 2.73 -12.52 13.14
CA LEU A 411 2.61 -13.13 14.47
C LEU A 411 2.99 -14.62 14.43
N ASP A 412 2.53 -15.38 13.44
CA ASP A 412 2.88 -16.79 13.24
C ASP A 412 4.39 -16.98 13.02
N ILE A 413 5.00 -16.15 12.16
CA ILE A 413 6.45 -16.13 11.92
C ILE A 413 7.23 -15.91 13.23
N ALA A 414 6.76 -15.01 14.07
CA ALA A 414 7.41 -14.68 15.34
C ALA A 414 7.07 -15.65 16.49
N GLY A 415 6.16 -16.61 16.27
CA GLY A 415 5.66 -17.51 17.30
C GLY A 415 4.83 -16.81 18.37
N ILE A 416 4.14 -15.72 17.99
CA ILE A 416 3.27 -14.94 18.87
C ILE A 416 1.81 -15.32 18.59
N GLU A 417 1.05 -15.61 19.64
CA GLU A 417 -0.36 -15.95 19.49
C GLU A 417 -1.18 -14.74 18.99
N ALA A 418 -1.92 -14.95 17.91
CA ALA A 418 -2.79 -13.93 17.36
C ALA A 418 -4.09 -13.81 18.19
N PRO A 419 -4.57 -12.57 18.48
CA PRO A 419 -5.88 -12.36 19.07
C PRO A 419 -6.99 -13.02 18.26
N SER A 420 -7.98 -13.62 18.96
CA SER A 420 -9.08 -14.36 18.33
C SER A 420 -10.04 -13.49 17.51
N ASP A 421 -10.00 -12.17 17.69
CA ASP A 421 -10.81 -11.21 16.94
C ASP A 421 -10.14 -10.71 15.65
N MET A 422 -8.93 -11.15 15.35
CA MET A 422 -8.31 -10.96 14.02
C MET A 422 -8.97 -11.90 13.00
N GLN A 423 -9.25 -11.41 11.82
CA GLN A 423 -10.06 -12.10 10.81
C GLN A 423 -9.24 -12.69 9.65
N GLY A 424 -7.96 -12.29 9.52
CA GLY A 424 -7.06 -12.80 8.51
C GLY A 424 -6.60 -14.24 8.79
N GLU A 425 -5.84 -14.78 7.86
CA GLU A 425 -5.25 -16.12 7.94
C GLU A 425 -3.74 -16.04 7.72
N SER A 426 -2.94 -16.82 8.45
CA SER A 426 -1.49 -16.86 8.21
C SER A 426 -1.17 -17.46 6.84
N ILE A 427 -0.43 -16.73 6.01
CA ILE A 427 0.06 -17.23 4.71
C ILE A 427 1.39 -18.00 4.83
N VAL A 428 1.86 -18.28 6.03
CA VAL A 428 3.08 -19.08 6.25
C VAL A 428 3.05 -20.44 5.53
N PRO A 429 1.92 -21.18 5.48
CA PRO A 429 1.84 -22.39 4.66
C PRO A 429 2.13 -22.12 3.18
N LEU A 430 1.57 -21.06 2.60
CA LEU A 430 1.81 -20.68 1.21
C LEU A 430 3.28 -20.31 0.97
N LEU A 431 3.90 -19.59 1.90
CA LEU A 431 5.32 -19.23 1.85
C LEU A 431 6.23 -20.45 1.90
N LYS A 432 5.81 -21.53 2.57
CA LYS A 432 6.50 -22.83 2.61
C LYS A 432 6.19 -23.73 1.40
N GLY A 433 5.32 -23.26 0.48
CA GLY A 433 4.90 -24.01 -0.71
C GLY A 433 3.81 -25.05 -0.44
N ASP A 434 3.20 -25.04 0.73
CA ASP A 434 2.05 -25.90 1.05
C ASP A 434 0.74 -25.18 0.74
N ILE A 435 0.15 -25.55 -0.42
CA ILE A 435 -1.11 -24.99 -0.88
C ILE A 435 -2.32 -25.89 -0.57
N LYS A 436 -2.09 -27.11 -0.06
CA LYS A 436 -3.18 -28.10 0.05
C LYS A 436 -4.21 -27.77 1.13
N GLY A 437 -3.79 -27.03 2.15
CA GLY A 437 -4.69 -26.57 3.22
C GLY A 437 -5.29 -25.18 2.99
N TRP A 438 -4.96 -24.52 1.87
CA TRP A 438 -5.48 -23.19 1.55
C TRP A 438 -6.74 -23.32 0.70
N ASP A 439 -7.89 -23.04 1.27
CA ASP A 439 -9.21 -23.25 0.67
C ASP A 439 -9.93 -21.93 0.34
N ARG A 440 -9.28 -20.76 0.49
CA ARG A 440 -9.86 -19.46 0.17
C ARG A 440 -10.12 -19.34 -1.33
N ASP A 441 -11.36 -19.45 -1.74
CA ASP A 441 -11.84 -19.37 -3.13
C ASP A 441 -12.52 -18.03 -3.44
N ALA A 442 -12.72 -17.19 -2.43
CA ALA A 442 -13.33 -15.87 -2.54
C ALA A 442 -12.80 -14.91 -1.46
N VAL A 443 -12.84 -13.62 -1.78
CA VAL A 443 -12.49 -12.54 -0.86
C VAL A 443 -13.60 -11.48 -0.85
N TYR A 444 -13.73 -10.81 0.30
CA TYR A 444 -14.70 -9.75 0.54
C TYR A 444 -14.04 -8.38 0.48
N TYR A 445 -14.72 -7.41 -0.12
CA TYR A 445 -14.32 -6.01 -0.25
C TYR A 445 -15.45 -5.09 0.18
N HIS A 446 -15.14 -3.94 0.86
CA HIS A 446 -16.15 -2.94 1.21
C HIS A 446 -15.57 -1.52 1.24
N TYR A 447 -16.17 -0.63 0.46
CA TYR A 447 -15.87 0.80 0.36
C TYR A 447 -17.03 1.64 0.92
N TYR A 448 -16.74 2.59 1.81
CA TYR A 448 -17.75 3.34 2.59
C TYR A 448 -17.82 4.83 2.29
N GLU A 449 -16.75 5.42 1.69
CA GLU A 449 -16.50 6.86 1.65
C GLU A 449 -17.30 7.56 0.54
N TYR A 450 -18.57 7.91 0.84
CA TYR A 450 -19.42 8.71 -0.08
C TYR A 450 -20.44 9.55 0.73
N PRO A 451 -20.74 10.82 0.31
CA PRO A 451 -20.03 11.61 -0.71
C PRO A 451 -18.65 12.07 -0.21
N ALA A 452 -17.65 11.95 -1.05
CA ALA A 452 -16.25 12.29 -0.71
C ALA A 452 -15.42 12.58 -1.96
N VAL A 453 -14.09 12.64 -1.79
CA VAL A 453 -13.13 12.82 -2.88
C VAL A 453 -13.40 11.80 -4.00
N HIS A 454 -13.46 12.27 -5.24
CA HIS A 454 -13.73 11.49 -6.45
C HIS A 454 -15.14 10.90 -6.60
N MET A 455 -16.05 11.19 -5.70
CA MET A 455 -17.48 10.83 -5.77
C MET A 455 -17.75 9.36 -6.13
N VAL A 456 -16.85 8.46 -5.75
CA VAL A 456 -17.04 7.02 -5.92
C VAL A 456 -18.13 6.52 -4.98
N LYS A 457 -19.14 5.85 -5.52
CA LYS A 457 -20.29 5.35 -4.76
C LYS A 457 -19.89 4.26 -3.77
N ARG A 458 -20.60 4.18 -2.63
CA ARG A 458 -20.43 3.07 -1.68
C ARG A 458 -20.71 1.74 -2.36
N HIS A 459 -19.86 0.77 -2.10
CA HIS A 459 -20.08 -0.57 -2.65
C HIS A 459 -19.37 -1.62 -1.80
N TYR A 460 -19.92 -2.82 -1.83
CA TYR A 460 -19.26 -4.01 -1.34
C TYR A 460 -19.36 -5.11 -2.39
N GLY A 461 -18.53 -6.13 -2.28
CA GLY A 461 -18.53 -7.17 -3.26
C GLY A 461 -17.70 -8.39 -2.88
N ILE A 462 -17.83 -9.39 -3.74
CA ILE A 462 -17.09 -10.64 -3.69
C ILE A 462 -16.24 -10.78 -4.95
N VAL A 463 -15.00 -11.20 -4.76
CA VAL A 463 -14.10 -11.53 -5.84
C VAL A 463 -13.67 -12.98 -5.72
N THR A 464 -13.88 -13.74 -6.79
CA THR A 464 -13.38 -15.11 -6.98
C THR A 464 -12.29 -15.12 -8.05
N ARG A 465 -11.73 -16.29 -8.38
CA ARG A 465 -10.79 -16.41 -9.50
C ARG A 465 -11.42 -16.06 -10.85
N GLU A 466 -12.70 -16.41 -11.05
CA GLU A 466 -13.39 -16.30 -12.33
C GLU A 466 -14.31 -15.09 -12.41
N TYR A 467 -14.90 -14.67 -11.31
CA TYR A 467 -15.93 -13.64 -11.29
C TYR A 467 -15.71 -12.59 -10.22
N LYS A 468 -16.24 -11.42 -10.48
CA LYS A 468 -16.37 -10.32 -9.51
C LYS A 468 -17.82 -9.86 -9.50
N LEU A 469 -18.46 -9.82 -8.32
CA LEU A 469 -19.81 -9.28 -8.14
C LEU A 469 -19.74 -8.11 -7.16
N ALA A 470 -20.20 -6.93 -7.56
CA ALA A 470 -20.25 -5.73 -6.74
C ALA A 470 -21.68 -5.21 -6.59
N HIS A 471 -22.03 -4.75 -5.40
CA HIS A 471 -23.27 -4.04 -5.11
C HIS A 471 -22.97 -2.60 -4.71
N PHE A 472 -23.37 -1.65 -5.55
CA PHE A 472 -23.35 -0.22 -5.28
C PHE A 472 -24.64 0.14 -4.54
N TYR A 473 -24.62 -0.04 -3.23
CA TYR A 473 -25.81 0.02 -2.37
C TYR A 473 -26.20 1.45 -1.99
N TYR A 474 -27.48 1.66 -1.69
CA TYR A 474 -28.09 2.87 -1.18
C TYR A 474 -28.05 4.07 -2.16
N ASP A 475 -26.87 4.46 -2.65
CA ASP A 475 -26.73 5.72 -3.42
C ASP A 475 -27.31 5.60 -4.83
N VAL A 476 -27.17 4.42 -5.45
CA VAL A 476 -27.68 4.11 -6.82
C VAL A 476 -28.39 2.76 -6.88
N ASP A 477 -28.15 1.86 -5.94
CA ASP A 477 -28.71 0.49 -5.83
C ASP A 477 -28.54 -0.34 -7.13
N GLU A 478 -27.31 -0.39 -7.62
CA GLU A 478 -26.92 -1.11 -8.83
C GLU A 478 -25.99 -2.28 -8.54
N TRP A 479 -26.10 -3.32 -9.36
CA TRP A 479 -25.21 -4.48 -9.32
C TRP A 479 -24.37 -4.56 -10.57
N GLU A 480 -23.11 -4.99 -10.41
CA GLU A 480 -22.20 -5.28 -11.51
C GLU A 480 -21.61 -6.67 -11.34
N LEU A 481 -21.62 -7.46 -12.43
CA LEU A 481 -20.92 -8.74 -12.53
C LEU A 481 -19.91 -8.68 -13.66
N TYR A 482 -18.69 -9.10 -13.38
CA TYR A 482 -17.61 -9.21 -14.37
C TYR A 482 -17.11 -10.65 -14.46
N ASP A 483 -17.00 -11.16 -15.70
CA ASP A 483 -16.33 -12.41 -16.03
C ASP A 483 -14.83 -12.14 -16.23
N ARG A 484 -14.04 -12.28 -15.19
CA ARG A 484 -12.61 -11.92 -15.16
C ARG A 484 -11.74 -12.72 -16.13
N LYS A 485 -12.25 -13.87 -16.60
CA LYS A 485 -11.56 -14.71 -17.57
C LYS A 485 -11.78 -14.23 -19.01
N ASN A 486 -13.01 -13.88 -19.36
CA ASN A 486 -13.38 -13.46 -20.70
C ASN A 486 -13.30 -11.93 -20.89
N ASP A 487 -13.44 -11.17 -19.81
CA ASP A 487 -13.30 -9.71 -19.74
C ASP A 487 -12.35 -9.31 -18.61
N PRO A 488 -11.04 -9.54 -18.77
CA PRO A 488 -10.04 -9.22 -17.72
C PRO A 488 -9.88 -7.72 -17.47
N MET A 489 -10.41 -6.85 -18.35
CA MET A 489 -10.41 -5.40 -18.16
C MET A 489 -11.73 -4.88 -17.56
N GLU A 490 -12.65 -5.76 -17.19
CA GLU A 490 -13.90 -5.42 -16.50
C GLU A 490 -14.73 -4.32 -17.19
N MET A 491 -14.90 -4.46 -18.51
CA MET A 491 -15.58 -3.50 -19.38
C MET A 491 -17.08 -3.76 -19.52
N GLN A 492 -17.53 -5.01 -19.33
CA GLN A 492 -18.92 -5.45 -19.59
C GLN A 492 -19.58 -5.95 -18.31
N ASN A 493 -20.59 -5.23 -17.85
CA ASN A 493 -21.42 -5.66 -16.74
C ASN A 493 -22.42 -6.74 -17.19
N GLU A 494 -22.15 -7.99 -16.83
CA GLU A 494 -22.95 -9.16 -17.17
C GLU A 494 -24.07 -9.46 -16.16
N TYR A 495 -24.31 -8.59 -15.18
CA TYR A 495 -25.29 -8.86 -14.12
C TYR A 495 -26.70 -9.16 -14.62
N ASN A 496 -27.14 -8.47 -15.66
CA ASN A 496 -28.46 -8.65 -16.26
C ASN A 496 -28.48 -9.65 -17.44
N ASN A 497 -27.35 -10.26 -17.79
CA ASN A 497 -27.27 -11.26 -18.84
C ASN A 497 -27.83 -12.59 -18.34
N PRO A 498 -28.93 -13.15 -18.99
CA PRO A 498 -29.55 -14.39 -18.54
C PRO A 498 -28.60 -15.60 -18.48
N GLU A 499 -27.54 -15.60 -19.29
CA GLU A 499 -26.54 -16.69 -19.29
C GLU A 499 -25.78 -16.76 -17.96
N TYR A 500 -25.63 -15.66 -17.26
CA TYR A 500 -24.96 -15.58 -15.97
C TYR A 500 -25.91 -15.63 -14.75
N ALA A 501 -27.22 -15.80 -14.95
CA ALA A 501 -28.22 -15.76 -13.86
C ALA A 501 -27.91 -16.75 -12.71
N LYS A 502 -27.39 -17.94 -13.03
CA LYS A 502 -26.98 -18.94 -12.06
C LYS A 502 -25.73 -18.46 -11.26
N VAL A 503 -24.74 -17.92 -11.96
CA VAL A 503 -23.51 -17.38 -11.37
C VAL A 503 -23.84 -16.22 -10.42
N VAL A 504 -24.72 -15.31 -10.83
CA VAL A 504 -25.20 -14.20 -9.98
C VAL A 504 -25.83 -14.73 -8.69
N ALA A 505 -26.71 -15.75 -8.77
CA ALA A 505 -27.37 -16.31 -7.60
C ALA A 505 -26.37 -16.98 -6.64
N GLU A 506 -25.42 -17.75 -7.16
CA GLU A 506 -24.38 -18.41 -6.37
C GLU A 506 -23.45 -17.39 -5.69
N LEU A 507 -23.03 -16.34 -6.41
CA LEU A 507 -22.15 -15.31 -5.87
C LEU A 507 -22.86 -14.43 -4.83
N LYS A 508 -24.16 -14.13 -4.99
CA LYS A 508 -24.94 -13.42 -3.97
C LYS A 508 -24.99 -14.21 -2.66
N GLN A 509 -25.32 -15.50 -2.74
CA GLN A 509 -25.33 -16.35 -1.54
C GLN A 509 -23.95 -16.37 -0.86
N LYS A 510 -22.89 -16.56 -1.64
CA LYS A 510 -21.53 -16.58 -1.11
C LYS A 510 -21.09 -15.22 -0.53
N LEU A 511 -21.54 -14.13 -1.12
CA LEU A 511 -21.30 -12.78 -0.59
C LEU A 511 -22.01 -12.57 0.75
N ASP A 512 -23.27 -13.02 0.88
CA ASP A 512 -24.00 -12.96 2.16
C ASP A 512 -23.29 -13.80 3.23
N ASP A 513 -22.82 -15.01 2.88
CA ASP A 513 -22.06 -15.87 3.80
C ASP A 513 -20.75 -15.19 4.24
N LEU A 514 -20.03 -14.49 3.36
CA LEU A 514 -18.82 -13.73 3.69
C LEU A 514 -19.14 -12.53 4.58
N ARG A 515 -20.23 -11.80 4.33
CA ARG A 515 -20.66 -10.71 5.21
C ARG A 515 -20.93 -11.22 6.62
N VAL A 516 -21.63 -12.35 6.76
CA VAL A 516 -21.86 -13.00 8.07
C VAL A 516 -20.54 -13.45 8.69
N LYS A 517 -19.66 -14.13 7.92
CA LYS A 517 -18.34 -14.60 8.40
C LYS A 517 -17.53 -13.45 8.99
N TYR A 518 -17.52 -12.30 8.35
CA TYR A 518 -16.73 -11.15 8.75
C TYR A 518 -17.46 -10.16 9.66
N GLY A 519 -18.70 -10.47 10.07
CA GLY A 519 -19.48 -9.65 11.01
C GLY A 519 -19.94 -8.31 10.40
N ASP A 520 -20.12 -8.26 9.08
CA ASP A 520 -20.72 -7.13 8.41
C ASP A 520 -22.24 -7.30 8.26
N SER A 521 -22.98 -6.18 8.22
CA SER A 521 -24.45 -6.23 8.18
C SER A 521 -25.07 -4.95 7.63
N ALA A 522 -26.35 -5.04 7.25
CA ALA A 522 -27.13 -3.90 6.80
C ALA A 522 -27.27 -2.80 7.88
N GLU A 523 -27.26 -3.18 9.16
CA GLU A 523 -27.28 -2.22 10.28
C GLU A 523 -25.97 -1.42 10.35
N LEU A 524 -24.82 -2.05 10.05
CA LEU A 524 -23.54 -1.36 9.94
C LEU A 524 -23.48 -0.47 8.70
N ASP A 525 -24.02 -0.93 7.57
CA ASP A 525 -24.17 -0.09 6.36
C ASP A 525 -24.96 1.19 6.72
N GLN A 526 -26.12 1.06 7.36
CA GLN A 526 -26.95 2.19 7.75
C GLN A 526 -26.24 3.12 8.74
N LYS A 527 -25.52 2.56 9.73
CA LYS A 527 -24.71 3.34 10.66
C LYS A 527 -23.71 4.23 9.96
N TYR A 528 -23.01 3.72 8.95
CA TYR A 528 -22.01 4.49 8.21
C TYR A 528 -22.66 5.47 7.23
N ILE A 529 -23.78 5.13 6.59
CA ILE A 529 -24.58 6.07 5.80
C ILE A 529 -25.01 7.25 6.67
N ASP A 530 -25.56 7.01 7.85
CA ASP A 530 -25.98 8.07 8.78
C ASP A 530 -24.82 8.96 9.25
N LEU A 531 -23.62 8.39 9.41
CA LEU A 531 -22.43 9.14 9.77
C LEU A 531 -22.05 10.17 8.69
N TYR A 532 -22.27 9.84 7.42
CA TYR A 532 -22.01 10.72 6.29
C TYR A 532 -23.13 11.74 6.06
N ASN A 533 -24.37 11.38 6.34
CA ASN A 533 -25.54 12.23 6.14
C ASN A 533 -25.75 13.28 7.26
N LYS A 534 -25.13 13.10 8.42
CA LYS A 534 -25.22 14.03 9.58
C LYS A 534 -24.39 15.33 9.42
N LYS A 535 -23.94 15.65 8.22
CA LYS A 535 -23.13 16.87 7.94
C LYS A 535 -23.94 17.97 7.31
#